data_b37ace0366f1649dee6794a1af9124e9
#
_entry.id   b37ace0366f1649dee6794a1af9124e9
#
_cell.length_a   1.000
_cell.length_b   1.000
_cell.length_c   1.000
_cell.angle_alpha   90.00
_cell.angle_beta   90.00
_cell.angle_gamma   90.00
#
_symmetry.space_group_name_H-M   'P 1'
#
loop_
_entity.id
_entity.type
_entity.pdbx_description
1 polymer ?
#
loop_
_entity_poly.entity_id
_entity_poly.type
_entity_poly.pdbx_seq_one_letter_code
_entity_poly.pdbx_strand_id
1 'polypeptide(L)'
;MLEQQLVNALSLGSVYALFALGFTLIFGVLGVVNLSHGAVFMVGAYAALQVINHFGFPLWAGLLFAFLVCGLLGLAIDFLVLKPLRARGAPHLIPMIATIGVGIAINSAMQGIFGAENLRFPAGTVSEESLTLGGLHLTALELGIVLLSFVLMGALMLSLKRTQLGRAMRAIAESPK
;
A
#
# COMPACT_ATOMS: atom_id res chain seq x y z
N MET A 1 23.89 0.59 -19.34
CA MET A 1 22.45 0.61 -19.65
C MET A 1 21.69 -0.54 -19.00
N LEU A 2 22.11 -1.79 -19.16
CA LEU A 2 21.45 -2.96 -18.59
C LEU A 2 21.48 -2.94 -17.03
N GLU A 3 22.58 -2.56 -16.45
CA GLU A 3 22.78 -2.44 -15.00
C GLU A 3 21.85 -1.41 -14.37
N GLN A 4 21.66 -0.24 -15.01
CA GLN A 4 20.71 0.77 -14.53
C GLN A 4 19.26 0.27 -14.61
N GLN A 5 18.92 -0.47 -15.67
CA GLN A 5 17.59 -1.06 -15.78
C GLN A 5 17.32 -2.09 -14.68
N LEU A 6 18.33 -2.87 -14.28
CA LEU A 6 18.21 -3.82 -13.17
C LEU A 6 17.96 -3.11 -11.83
N VAL A 7 18.63 -2.00 -11.57
CA VAL A 7 18.39 -1.19 -10.37
C VAL A 7 16.98 -0.63 -10.34
N ASN A 8 16.55 -0.01 -11.44
CA ASN A 8 15.20 0.52 -11.56
C ASN A 8 14.13 -0.59 -11.41
N ALA A 9 14.39 -1.75 -12.02
CA ALA A 9 13.51 -2.91 -11.90
C ALA A 9 13.45 -3.45 -10.46
N LEU A 10 14.56 -3.46 -9.73
CA LEU A 10 14.61 -3.88 -8.33
C LEU A 10 13.82 -2.91 -7.44
N SER A 11 14.01 -1.61 -7.64
CA SER A 11 13.29 -0.58 -6.90
C SER A 11 11.78 -0.69 -7.12
N LEU A 12 11.33 -0.68 -8.37
CA LEU A 12 9.91 -0.81 -8.72
C LEU A 12 9.34 -2.17 -8.30
N GLY A 13 10.10 -3.25 -8.51
CA GLY A 13 9.71 -4.60 -8.13
C GLY A 13 9.54 -4.78 -6.63
N SER A 14 10.35 -4.10 -5.80
CA SER A 14 10.23 -4.15 -4.34
C SER A 14 8.93 -3.48 -3.85
N VAL A 15 8.50 -2.39 -4.49
CA VAL A 15 7.21 -1.75 -4.20
C VAL A 15 6.05 -2.66 -4.58
N TYR A 16 6.11 -3.27 -5.77
CA TYR A 16 5.08 -4.22 -6.21
C TYR A 16 5.02 -5.47 -5.33
N ALA A 17 6.17 -5.97 -4.88
CA ALA A 17 6.21 -7.11 -3.96
C ALA A 17 5.55 -6.77 -2.62
N LEU A 18 5.80 -5.58 -2.07
CA LEU A 18 5.16 -5.12 -0.84
C LEU A 18 3.64 -4.95 -1.01
N PHE A 19 3.20 -4.36 -2.13
CA PHE A 19 1.80 -4.24 -2.49
C PHE A 19 1.10 -5.60 -2.61
N ALA A 20 1.72 -6.54 -3.35
CA ALA A 20 1.20 -7.88 -3.54
C ALA A 20 1.11 -8.66 -2.23
N LEU A 21 2.10 -8.48 -1.34
CA LEU A 21 2.12 -9.13 -0.04
C LEU A 21 0.99 -8.62 0.86
N GLY A 22 0.73 -7.30 0.88
CA GLY A 22 -0.41 -6.71 1.58
C GLY A 22 -1.76 -7.22 1.04
N PHE A 23 -1.90 -7.29 -0.28
CA PHE A 23 -3.08 -7.83 -0.96
C PHE A 23 -3.33 -9.31 -0.60
N THR A 24 -2.29 -10.13 -0.68
CA THR A 24 -2.36 -11.56 -0.36
C THR A 24 -2.70 -11.79 1.11
N LEU A 25 -2.19 -10.95 2.01
CA LEU A 25 -2.49 -11.03 3.43
C LEU A 25 -3.99 -10.77 3.71
N ILE A 26 -4.54 -9.73 3.11
CA ILE A 26 -5.97 -9.41 3.22
C ILE A 26 -6.82 -10.58 2.70
N PHE A 27 -6.47 -11.11 1.53
CA PHE A 27 -7.16 -12.27 0.96
C PHE A 27 -7.07 -13.50 1.86
N GLY A 28 -5.88 -13.80 2.39
CA GLY A 28 -5.66 -14.94 3.28
C GLY A 28 -6.46 -14.87 4.58
N VAL A 29 -6.67 -13.67 5.13
CA VAL A 29 -7.41 -13.47 6.38
C VAL A 29 -8.92 -13.38 6.17
N LEU A 30 -9.34 -12.60 5.20
CA LEU A 30 -10.77 -12.35 4.96
C LEU A 30 -11.43 -13.39 4.06
N GLY A 31 -10.66 -14.18 3.33
CA GLY A 31 -11.14 -15.11 2.31
C GLY A 31 -11.82 -14.41 1.12
N VAL A 32 -11.64 -13.09 1.00
CA VAL A 32 -12.27 -12.27 -0.05
C VAL A 32 -11.22 -11.41 -0.73
N VAL A 33 -11.25 -11.40 -2.06
CA VAL A 33 -10.40 -10.54 -2.87
C VAL A 33 -10.88 -9.09 -2.74
N ASN A 34 -10.05 -8.23 -2.16
CA ASN A 34 -10.35 -6.81 -2.03
C ASN A 34 -9.75 -6.02 -3.20
N LEU A 35 -10.56 -5.76 -4.23
CA LEU A 35 -10.13 -5.05 -5.44
C LEU A 35 -10.03 -3.52 -5.25
N SER A 36 -10.48 -2.97 -4.10
CA SER A 36 -10.24 -1.56 -3.75
C SER A 36 -8.83 -1.30 -3.20
N HIS A 37 -7.99 -2.33 -3.04
CA HIS A 37 -6.64 -2.20 -2.44
C HIS A 37 -5.77 -1.17 -3.18
N GLY A 38 -5.82 -1.15 -4.52
CA GLY A 38 -5.12 -0.15 -5.33
C GLY A 38 -5.60 1.29 -5.07
N ALA A 39 -6.90 1.48 -4.87
CA ALA A 39 -7.46 2.79 -4.55
C ALA A 39 -7.02 3.24 -3.14
N VAL A 40 -6.94 2.33 -2.16
CA VAL A 40 -6.41 2.63 -0.82
C VAL A 40 -4.94 3.04 -0.90
N PHE A 41 -4.14 2.33 -1.70
CA PHE A 41 -2.73 2.69 -1.93
C PHE A 41 -2.60 4.11 -2.52
N MET A 42 -3.42 4.45 -3.51
CA MET A 42 -3.47 5.79 -4.09
C MET A 42 -3.81 6.85 -3.04
N VAL A 43 -4.84 6.63 -2.20
CA VAL A 43 -5.22 7.56 -1.12
C VAL A 43 -4.05 7.78 -0.16
N GLY A 44 -3.28 6.74 0.16
CA GLY A 44 -2.07 6.85 0.98
C GLY A 44 -1.03 7.79 0.38
N ALA A 45 -0.77 7.67 -0.93
CA ALA A 45 0.15 8.55 -1.64
C ALA A 45 -0.31 10.02 -1.61
N TYR A 46 -1.60 10.28 -1.85
CA TYR A 46 -2.18 11.62 -1.75
C TYR A 46 -2.14 12.17 -0.32
N ALA A 47 -2.43 11.34 0.69
CA ALA A 47 -2.38 11.75 2.09
C ALA A 47 -0.96 12.18 2.50
N ALA A 48 0.07 11.42 2.12
CA ALA A 48 1.46 11.79 2.35
C ALA A 48 1.81 13.11 1.64
N LEU A 49 1.43 13.23 0.37
CA LEU A 49 1.69 14.42 -0.44
C LEU A 49 1.09 15.68 0.17
N GLN A 50 -0.17 15.62 0.63
CA GLN A 50 -0.87 16.76 1.22
C GLN A 50 -0.21 17.24 2.51
N VAL A 51 0.18 16.31 3.37
CA VAL A 51 0.87 16.65 4.62
C VAL A 51 2.22 17.30 4.36
N ILE A 52 2.96 16.82 3.40
CA ILE A 52 4.27 17.38 3.04
C ILE A 52 4.09 18.76 2.38
N ASN A 53 3.15 18.89 1.42
CA ASN A 53 2.95 20.15 0.69
C ASN A 53 2.38 21.28 1.55
N HIS A 54 1.40 20.99 2.43
CA HIS A 54 0.70 22.02 3.19
C HIS A 54 1.39 22.37 4.51
N PHE A 55 1.97 21.36 5.17
CA PHE A 55 2.57 21.57 6.50
C PHE A 55 4.10 21.55 6.49
N GLY A 56 4.73 21.29 5.35
CA GLY A 56 6.19 21.22 5.25
C GLY A 56 6.82 20.09 6.08
N PHE A 57 6.06 19.06 6.40
CA PHE A 57 6.55 17.96 7.22
C PHE A 57 7.55 17.09 6.43
N PRO A 58 8.50 16.47 7.14
CA PRO A 58 9.46 15.57 6.51
C PRO A 58 8.76 14.30 5.99
N LEU A 59 9.40 13.62 5.03
CA LEU A 59 8.87 12.43 4.36
C LEU A 59 8.37 11.34 5.33
N TRP A 60 9.09 11.09 6.43
CA TRP A 60 8.70 10.09 7.42
C TRP A 60 7.36 10.41 8.10
N ALA A 61 7.06 11.70 8.34
CA ALA A 61 5.78 12.12 8.89
C ALA A 61 4.64 11.95 7.87
N GLY A 62 4.91 12.22 6.58
CA GLY A 62 3.98 11.92 5.49
C GLY A 62 3.67 10.42 5.40
N LEU A 63 4.69 9.57 5.51
CA LEU A 63 4.50 8.11 5.51
C LEU A 63 3.67 7.62 6.70
N LEU A 64 3.93 8.16 7.90
CA LEU A 64 3.14 7.82 9.09
C LEU A 64 1.68 8.24 8.95
N PHE A 65 1.45 9.44 8.40
CA PHE A 65 0.10 9.93 8.14
C PHE A 65 -0.63 9.08 7.08
N ALA A 66 0.06 8.74 5.99
CA ALA A 66 -0.47 7.81 4.98
C ALA A 66 -0.87 6.47 5.59
N PHE A 67 -0.04 5.90 6.46
CA PHE A 67 -0.34 4.65 7.18
C PHE A 67 -1.62 4.76 8.01
N LEU A 68 -1.80 5.85 8.75
CA LEU A 68 -2.99 6.08 9.56
C LEU A 68 -4.25 6.24 8.68
N VAL A 69 -4.16 7.05 7.62
CA VAL A 69 -5.29 7.28 6.69
C VAL A 69 -5.68 5.99 5.98
N CYS A 70 -4.72 5.24 5.45
CA CYS A 70 -4.98 3.95 4.81
C CYS A 70 -5.56 2.93 5.80
N GLY A 71 -5.07 2.91 7.04
CA GLY A 71 -5.60 2.05 8.09
C GLY A 71 -7.07 2.36 8.41
N LEU A 72 -7.40 3.64 8.60
CA LEU A 72 -8.76 4.08 8.83
C LEU A 72 -9.68 3.80 7.64
N LEU A 73 -9.21 4.07 6.43
CA LEU A 73 -9.96 3.78 5.20
C LEU A 73 -10.22 2.28 5.04
N GLY A 74 -9.19 1.45 5.30
CA GLY A 74 -9.33 -0.01 5.28
C GLY A 74 -10.35 -0.52 6.30
N LEU A 75 -10.32 0.01 7.53
CA LEU A 75 -11.32 -0.28 8.55
C LEU A 75 -12.73 0.16 8.13
N ALA A 76 -12.85 1.34 7.52
CA ALA A 76 -14.13 1.83 7.02
C ALA A 76 -14.70 0.91 5.92
N ILE A 77 -13.87 0.47 4.97
CA ILE A 77 -14.27 -0.47 3.90
C ILE A 77 -14.70 -1.81 4.52
N ASP A 78 -13.94 -2.34 5.46
CA ASP A 78 -14.35 -3.59 6.12
C ASP A 78 -15.67 -3.44 6.87
N PHE A 79 -15.81 -2.39 7.67
CA PHE A 79 -16.97 -2.20 8.53
C PHE A 79 -18.24 -1.84 7.75
N LEU A 80 -18.14 -0.99 6.72
CA LEU A 80 -19.29 -0.49 5.97
C LEU A 80 -19.69 -1.42 4.81
N VAL A 81 -18.74 -2.15 4.24
CA VAL A 81 -18.99 -2.94 3.02
C VAL A 81 -18.80 -4.45 3.27
N LEU A 82 -17.62 -4.87 3.70
CA LEU A 82 -17.31 -6.29 3.76
C LEU A 82 -18.02 -7.01 4.91
N LYS A 83 -18.03 -6.42 6.10
CA LYS A 83 -18.67 -7.01 7.29
C LYS A 83 -20.18 -7.21 7.13
N PRO A 84 -20.96 -6.25 6.63
CA PRO A 84 -22.39 -6.46 6.38
C PRO A 84 -22.69 -7.53 5.33
N LEU A 85 -21.87 -7.61 4.27
CA LEU A 85 -22.03 -8.63 3.23
C LEU A 85 -21.73 -10.02 3.77
N ARG A 86 -20.67 -10.16 4.56
CA ARG A 86 -20.34 -11.44 5.23
C ARG A 86 -21.44 -11.85 6.22
N ALA A 87 -21.97 -10.89 7.00
CA ALA A 87 -23.05 -11.16 7.97
C ALA A 87 -24.35 -11.65 7.30
N ARG A 88 -24.59 -11.26 6.03
CA ARG A 88 -25.73 -11.71 5.24
C ARG A 88 -25.49 -13.03 4.49
N GLY A 89 -24.33 -13.66 4.68
CA GLY A 89 -23.98 -14.90 3.98
C GLY A 89 -23.81 -14.72 2.47
N ALA A 90 -23.43 -13.53 2.03
CA ALA A 90 -23.29 -13.24 0.61
C ALA A 90 -22.21 -14.16 -0.03
N PRO A 91 -22.48 -14.75 -1.23
CA PRO A 91 -21.48 -15.52 -1.98
C PRO A 91 -20.19 -14.72 -2.21
N HIS A 92 -19.04 -15.38 -2.29
CA HIS A 92 -17.71 -14.78 -2.41
C HIS A 92 -17.55 -13.73 -3.53
N LEU A 93 -18.34 -13.87 -4.62
CA LEU A 93 -18.32 -12.90 -5.73
C LEU A 93 -18.91 -11.54 -5.36
N ILE A 94 -19.91 -11.48 -4.46
CA ILE A 94 -20.60 -10.24 -4.13
C ILE A 94 -19.68 -9.25 -3.39
N PRO A 95 -18.93 -9.62 -2.33
CA PRO A 95 -17.94 -8.76 -1.73
C PRO A 95 -16.84 -8.31 -2.72
N MET A 96 -16.40 -9.18 -3.63
CA MET A 96 -15.42 -8.83 -4.65
C MET A 96 -15.94 -7.72 -5.59
N ILE A 97 -17.15 -7.87 -6.12
CA ILE A 97 -17.80 -6.85 -6.96
C ILE A 97 -18.03 -5.55 -6.18
N ALA A 98 -18.46 -5.64 -4.92
CA ALA A 98 -18.65 -4.48 -4.07
C ALA A 98 -17.34 -3.69 -3.88
N THR A 99 -16.20 -4.37 -3.71
CA THR A 99 -14.89 -3.70 -3.58
C THR A 99 -14.43 -3.04 -4.88
N ILE A 100 -14.84 -3.53 -6.06
CA ILE A 100 -14.64 -2.81 -7.33
C ILE A 100 -15.40 -1.48 -7.30
N GLY A 101 -16.68 -1.50 -6.92
CA GLY A 101 -17.49 -0.30 -6.80
C GLY A 101 -16.90 0.71 -5.82
N VAL A 102 -16.40 0.24 -4.67
CA VAL A 102 -15.69 1.06 -3.69
C VAL A 102 -14.42 1.68 -4.29
N GLY A 103 -13.63 0.89 -5.01
CA GLY A 103 -12.43 1.37 -5.69
C GLY A 103 -12.74 2.48 -6.70
N ILE A 104 -13.79 2.30 -7.52
CA ILE A 104 -14.25 3.31 -8.48
C ILE A 104 -14.72 4.57 -7.75
N ALA A 105 -15.51 4.43 -6.68
CA ALA A 105 -15.99 5.56 -5.92
C ALA A 105 -14.85 6.37 -5.28
N ILE A 106 -13.85 5.70 -4.70
CA ILE A 106 -12.65 6.34 -4.16
C ILE A 106 -11.88 7.06 -5.27
N ASN A 107 -11.63 6.42 -6.42
CA ASN A 107 -10.95 7.04 -7.55
C ASN A 107 -11.67 8.30 -8.03
N SER A 108 -13.00 8.23 -8.20
CA SER A 108 -13.82 9.37 -8.62
C SER A 108 -13.80 10.50 -7.59
N ALA A 109 -13.88 10.17 -6.30
CA ALA A 109 -13.78 11.16 -5.23
C ALA A 109 -12.42 11.85 -5.21
N MET A 110 -11.32 11.10 -5.36
CA MET A 110 -9.96 11.66 -5.41
C MET A 110 -9.77 12.56 -6.63
N GLN A 111 -10.26 12.17 -7.80
CA GLN A 111 -10.24 13.03 -8.99
C GLN A 111 -11.09 14.29 -8.83
N GLY A 112 -12.22 14.18 -8.17
CA GLY A 112 -13.08 15.34 -7.87
C GLY A 112 -12.44 16.34 -6.90
N ILE A 113 -11.66 15.85 -5.93
CA ILE A 113 -11.00 16.68 -4.90
C ILE A 113 -9.68 17.27 -5.40
N PHE A 114 -8.84 16.46 -6.04
CA PHE A 114 -7.46 16.82 -6.41
C PHE A 114 -7.26 17.08 -7.91
N GLY A 115 -8.28 16.84 -8.72
CA GLY A 115 -8.17 16.89 -10.17
C GLY A 115 -7.56 15.61 -10.76
N ALA A 116 -7.44 15.60 -12.10
CA ALA A 116 -6.86 14.48 -12.86
C ALA A 116 -5.37 14.70 -13.20
N GLU A 117 -4.75 15.73 -12.67
CA GLU A 117 -3.35 16.07 -12.96
C GLU A 117 -2.37 15.22 -12.14
N ASN A 118 -1.19 14.99 -12.74
CA ASN A 118 -0.11 14.31 -12.03
C ASN A 118 0.52 15.24 -11.00
N LEU A 119 0.26 14.96 -9.73
CA LEU A 119 0.88 15.67 -8.62
C LEU A 119 2.28 15.10 -8.35
N ARG A 120 3.19 15.98 -7.92
CA ARG A 120 4.58 15.63 -7.56
C ARG A 120 4.89 16.14 -6.17
N PHE A 121 5.82 15.45 -5.51
CA PHE A 121 6.38 15.93 -4.27
C PHE A 121 7.20 17.21 -4.52
N PRO A 122 7.25 18.16 -3.56
CA PRO A 122 8.06 19.36 -3.68
C PRO A 122 9.54 19.02 -3.89
N ALA A 123 10.22 19.84 -4.68
CA ALA A 123 11.67 19.72 -4.82
C ALA A 123 12.33 19.84 -3.43
N GLY A 124 13.29 18.97 -3.15
CA GLY A 124 13.97 18.92 -1.85
C GLY A 124 13.30 18.07 -0.76
N THR A 125 12.11 17.52 -1.00
CA THR A 125 11.48 16.53 -0.09
C THR A 125 12.34 15.26 0.04
N VAL A 126 13.04 14.92 -1.02
CA VAL A 126 13.94 13.77 -1.12
C VAL A 126 15.29 14.27 -1.62
N SER A 127 16.38 13.80 -1.02
CA SER A 127 17.74 14.08 -1.52
C SER A 127 17.86 13.57 -2.95
N GLU A 128 18.14 14.50 -3.88
CA GLU A 128 18.50 14.18 -5.28
C GLU A 128 19.96 13.72 -5.42
N GLU A 129 20.66 13.52 -4.31
CA GLU A 129 22.03 13.03 -4.32
C GLU A 129 22.09 11.66 -4.98
N SER A 130 22.67 11.61 -6.16
CA SER A 130 22.93 10.38 -6.89
C SER A 130 24.35 9.90 -6.59
N LEU A 131 24.47 8.72 -6.02
CA LEU A 131 25.74 8.01 -5.89
C LEU A 131 26.07 7.38 -7.24
N THR A 132 27.10 7.88 -7.89
CA THR A 132 27.63 7.26 -9.10
C THR A 132 28.70 6.24 -8.75
N LEU A 133 28.32 4.96 -8.77
CA LEU A 133 29.22 3.84 -8.57
C LEU A 133 29.43 3.11 -9.90
N GLY A 134 30.60 3.24 -10.51
CA GLY A 134 30.94 2.47 -11.71
C GLY A 134 30.04 2.69 -12.94
N GLY A 135 29.43 3.90 -13.09
CA GLY A 135 28.49 4.19 -14.19
C GLY A 135 27.03 3.90 -13.86
N LEU A 136 26.72 3.45 -12.65
CA LEU A 136 25.39 3.32 -12.09
C LEU A 136 24.99 4.61 -11.39
N HIS A 137 23.84 5.15 -11.71
CA HIS A 137 23.21 6.25 -10.98
C HIS A 137 22.21 5.68 -9.98
N LEU A 138 22.61 5.64 -8.72
CA LEU A 138 21.78 5.21 -7.60
C LEU A 138 21.31 6.44 -6.85
N THR A 139 20.02 6.71 -6.85
CA THR A 139 19.46 7.76 -6.00
C THR A 139 19.30 7.25 -4.57
N ALA A 140 19.53 8.12 -3.59
CA ALA A 140 19.29 7.80 -2.18
C ALA A 140 17.83 7.34 -1.96
N LEU A 141 16.90 7.87 -2.76
CA LEU A 141 15.49 7.48 -2.75
C LEU A 141 15.30 6.00 -3.16
N GLU A 142 15.92 5.58 -4.27
CA GLU A 142 15.79 4.18 -4.74
C GLU A 142 16.32 3.19 -3.72
N LEU A 143 17.48 3.48 -3.14
CA LEU A 143 18.04 2.65 -2.05
C LEU A 143 17.10 2.64 -0.84
N GLY A 144 16.56 3.80 -0.46
CA GLY A 144 15.60 3.92 0.63
C GLY A 144 14.32 3.12 0.39
N ILE A 145 13.76 3.16 -0.82
CA ILE A 145 12.57 2.38 -1.21
C ILE A 145 12.85 0.87 -1.09
N VAL A 146 13.96 0.41 -1.66
CA VAL A 146 14.34 -1.01 -1.61
C VAL A 146 14.53 -1.45 -0.16
N LEU A 147 15.34 -0.72 0.62
CA LEU A 147 15.60 -1.05 2.01
C LEU A 147 14.31 -1.06 2.85
N LEU A 148 13.50 -0.01 2.74
CA LEU A 148 12.23 0.09 3.46
C LEU A 148 11.28 -1.06 3.09
N SER A 149 11.18 -1.41 1.81
CA SER A 149 10.34 -2.51 1.34
C SER A 149 10.79 -3.85 1.93
N PHE A 150 12.09 -4.12 1.95
CA PHE A 150 12.61 -5.35 2.57
C PHE A 150 12.41 -5.37 4.09
N VAL A 151 12.60 -4.24 4.78
CA VAL A 151 12.36 -4.11 6.22
C VAL A 151 10.89 -4.36 6.54
N LEU A 152 9.98 -3.71 5.82
CA LEU A 152 8.53 -3.88 6.02
C LEU A 152 8.08 -5.30 5.70
N MET A 153 8.59 -5.89 4.63
CA MET A 153 8.31 -7.28 4.26
C MET A 153 8.80 -8.26 5.32
N GLY A 154 10.03 -8.06 5.81
CA GLY A 154 10.61 -8.85 6.90
C GLY A 154 9.83 -8.69 8.21
N ALA A 155 9.47 -7.47 8.59
CA ALA A 155 8.67 -7.17 9.78
C ALA A 155 7.28 -7.83 9.69
N LEU A 156 6.63 -7.76 8.53
CA LEU A 156 5.33 -8.41 8.30
C LEU A 156 5.45 -9.94 8.39
N MET A 157 6.46 -10.53 7.75
CA MET A 157 6.72 -11.98 7.82
C MET A 157 7.00 -12.45 9.25
N LEU A 158 7.79 -11.66 10.00
CA LEU A 158 8.11 -11.94 11.39
C LEU A 158 6.85 -11.83 12.27
N SER A 159 6.04 -10.80 12.06
CA SER A 159 4.76 -10.62 12.74
C SER A 159 3.84 -11.80 12.51
N LEU A 160 3.68 -12.24 11.26
CA LEU A 160 2.87 -13.42 10.93
C LEU A 160 3.38 -14.71 11.57
N LYS A 161 4.71 -14.90 11.62
CA LYS A 161 5.32 -16.12 12.18
C LYS A 161 5.36 -16.15 13.70
N ARG A 162 5.60 -15.00 14.36
CA ARG A 162 5.94 -14.92 15.77
C ARG A 162 4.83 -14.40 16.67
N THR A 163 3.84 -13.66 16.16
CA THR A 163 2.80 -13.05 16.99
C THR A 163 1.56 -13.94 17.15
N GLN A 164 0.78 -13.66 18.21
CA GLN A 164 -0.52 -14.32 18.42
C GLN A 164 -1.50 -13.99 17.32
N LEU A 165 -1.48 -12.73 16.81
CA LEU A 165 -2.28 -12.32 15.67
C LEU A 165 -1.94 -13.13 14.41
N GLY A 166 -0.65 -13.34 14.13
CA GLY A 166 -0.24 -14.15 12.99
C GLY A 166 -0.65 -15.62 13.12
N ARG A 167 -0.67 -16.18 14.33
CA ARG A 167 -1.20 -17.52 14.58
C ARG A 167 -2.71 -17.61 14.34
N ALA A 168 -3.46 -16.62 14.83
CA ALA A 168 -4.90 -16.53 14.61
C ALA A 168 -5.22 -16.38 13.10
N MET A 169 -4.48 -15.55 12.37
CA MET A 169 -4.64 -15.37 10.92
C MET A 169 -4.42 -16.68 10.15
N ARG A 170 -3.37 -17.44 10.48
CA ARG A 170 -3.11 -18.74 9.85
C ARG A 170 -4.18 -19.76 10.20
N ALA A 171 -4.63 -19.81 11.44
CA ALA A 171 -5.71 -20.71 11.85
C ALA A 171 -7.01 -20.43 11.09
N ILE A 172 -7.33 -19.15 10.84
CA ILE A 172 -8.49 -18.77 10.02
C ILE A 172 -8.29 -19.17 8.55
N ALA A 173 -7.08 -18.97 8.01
CA ALA A 173 -6.76 -19.31 6.62
C ALA A 173 -6.79 -20.84 6.36
N GLU A 174 -6.45 -21.65 7.35
CA GLU A 174 -6.43 -23.12 7.28
C GLU A 174 -7.76 -23.76 7.68
N SER A 175 -8.71 -23.00 8.23
CA SER A 175 -10.01 -23.54 8.66
C SER A 175 -10.89 -23.79 7.44
N PRO A 176 -11.21 -25.05 7.11
CA PRO A 176 -12.18 -25.33 6.06
C PRO A 176 -13.56 -24.83 6.51
N LYS A 177 -14.17 -23.97 5.70
CA LYS A 177 -15.57 -23.55 5.88
C LYS A 177 -16.50 -24.62 5.34
#